data_2a3e910fb29c8de4300cb5295821830c
#
_entry.id   2a3e910fb29c8de4300cb5295821830c
#
_cell.length_a   1.000
_cell.length_b   1.000
_cell.length_c   1.000
_cell.angle_alpha   90.00
_cell.angle_beta   90.00
_cell.angle_gamma   90.00
#
_symmetry.space_group_name_H-M   'P 1'
#
loop_
_entity.id
_entity.type
_entity.pdbx_description
1 polymer ?
#
loop_
_entity_poly.entity_id
_entity_poly.type
_entity_poly.pdbx_seq_one_letter_code
_entity_poly.pdbx_strand_id
1 'polypeptide(L)'
;MKQFFKTVFASTLGVLVALGIVTMGSIFFIIGVAASADGSSEYKPDKNTVFKLSLDGALVDQAVKNPFSELMGEKSGQTAIDDVVKAIRRAKANDNIKGIYMEAGSISGGFAGLEAIRRELVDFKESGKFIVSYGDYYTHGTYYLCSVADSVFLNPQGSVSLVGLASQGLFFTGLAEKLGVEHYIFKVGTYKSAVEPFFLKKFSDANREQLNSFLGSVWGNVTSAIEKSRNISSDELNRYLNEGLAMGQASNAVDYKLADGLRYRYEVENCVKEMAGQDVKGKLKTAGVDKVASIKVKEKDSKNKIAILYAEGEIRDDDSSSPFSADEQVISEEMAKKLRKLKDDDDVKAVVFRVNSPGGSAYISEQIWKEVVELKAKKPIVVSMGNYAASGGYYISCAANKIVAERTTLTGSIGVFGVVRNFTGTFDKVGVTTDIVKTNTFADLGDISRPMREDEKALIQRGVEQTYDLFLTRCADGRGMTKAEIDSIGQGRVWTGEQALERGLVDQLGGMDDAIKEAAVLAELTDYSVTIADGPKDFFTKFMEKKMDEAKVSIAKSVMGEEQFKLFSTIRRAETETGIIARMPFDIKGL
;
A
#
# COMPACT_ATOMS: atom_id res chain seq x y z
N MET A 1 56.98 -33.59 -0.61
CA MET A 1 55.96 -33.06 -1.53
C MET A 1 54.72 -33.94 -1.66
N LYS A 2 54.78 -35.21 -2.04
CA LYS A 2 53.57 -36.06 -2.16
C LYS A 2 52.70 -36.15 -0.89
N GLN A 3 53.30 -36.19 0.28
CA GLN A 3 52.56 -36.28 1.55
C GLN A 3 51.91 -34.96 1.94
N PHE A 4 52.52 -33.82 1.63
CA PHE A 4 51.97 -32.49 1.83
C PHE A 4 50.68 -32.30 0.98
N PHE A 5 50.73 -32.62 -0.31
CA PHE A 5 49.57 -32.52 -1.18
C PHE A 5 48.42 -33.48 -0.79
N LYS A 6 48.75 -34.70 -0.29
CA LYS A 6 47.74 -35.62 0.25
C LYS A 6 47.04 -35.03 1.49
N THR A 7 47.77 -34.41 2.39
CA THR A 7 47.20 -33.80 3.61
C THR A 7 46.34 -32.58 3.24
N VAL A 8 46.83 -31.69 2.36
CA VAL A 8 46.05 -30.55 1.88
C VAL A 8 44.77 -31.00 1.23
N PHE A 9 44.83 -31.99 0.32
CA PHE A 9 43.66 -32.52 -0.36
C PHE A 9 42.64 -33.15 0.63
N ALA A 10 43.10 -33.93 1.59
CA ALA A 10 42.26 -34.55 2.60
C ALA A 10 41.60 -33.50 3.53
N SER A 11 42.33 -32.44 3.92
CA SER A 11 41.78 -31.35 4.72
C SER A 11 40.75 -30.52 3.94
N THR A 12 41.05 -30.20 2.68
CA THR A 12 40.10 -29.48 1.80
C THR A 12 38.82 -30.28 1.57
N LEU A 13 38.96 -31.60 1.31
CA LEU A 13 37.84 -32.50 1.16
C LEU A 13 37.02 -32.59 2.45
N GLY A 14 37.67 -32.67 3.62
CA GLY A 14 37.04 -32.69 4.93
C GLY A 14 36.22 -31.40 5.21
N VAL A 15 36.76 -30.24 4.86
CA VAL A 15 36.08 -28.94 4.99
C VAL A 15 34.89 -28.89 4.03
N LEU A 16 35.03 -29.34 2.78
CA LEU A 16 33.92 -29.38 1.81
C LEU A 16 32.80 -30.33 2.23
N VAL A 17 33.14 -31.49 2.80
CA VAL A 17 32.13 -32.44 3.33
C VAL A 17 31.43 -31.85 4.56
N ALA A 18 32.19 -31.22 5.50
CA ALA A 18 31.60 -30.57 6.66
C ALA A 18 30.68 -29.42 6.27
N LEU A 19 31.10 -28.56 5.31
CA LEU A 19 30.24 -27.51 4.72
C LEU A 19 29.00 -28.11 4.07
N GLY A 20 29.14 -29.21 3.32
CA GLY A 20 28.01 -29.91 2.70
C GLY A 20 26.99 -30.44 3.72
N ILE A 21 27.46 -31.02 4.83
CA ILE A 21 26.61 -31.51 5.92
C ILE A 21 25.90 -30.35 6.62
N VAL A 22 26.60 -29.25 6.94
CA VAL A 22 26.01 -28.05 7.56
C VAL A 22 24.96 -27.42 6.61
N THR A 23 25.28 -27.32 5.31
CA THR A 23 24.34 -26.77 4.33
C THR A 23 23.10 -27.66 4.18
N MET A 24 23.28 -28.97 4.11
CA MET A 24 22.18 -29.92 4.03
C MET A 24 21.34 -29.93 5.32
N GLY A 25 21.96 -29.89 6.49
CA GLY A 25 21.27 -29.75 7.79
C GLY A 25 20.47 -28.44 7.88
N SER A 26 21.03 -27.33 7.40
CA SER A 26 20.34 -26.04 7.32
C SER A 26 19.15 -26.09 6.36
N ILE A 27 19.30 -26.76 5.21
CA ILE A 27 18.21 -26.95 4.24
C ILE A 27 17.08 -27.81 4.84
N PHE A 28 17.41 -28.92 5.49
CA PHE A 28 16.40 -29.76 6.17
C PHE A 28 15.73 -29.04 7.34
N PHE A 29 16.46 -28.22 8.08
CA PHE A 29 15.90 -27.40 9.15
C PHE A 29 14.92 -26.36 8.57
N ILE A 30 15.29 -25.67 7.48
CA ILE A 30 14.45 -24.69 6.80
C ILE A 30 13.19 -25.36 6.20
N ILE A 31 13.35 -26.53 5.57
CA ILE A 31 12.21 -27.31 5.06
C ILE A 31 11.29 -27.76 6.20
N GLY A 32 11.85 -28.17 7.34
CA GLY A 32 11.08 -28.54 8.54
C GLY A 32 10.30 -27.36 9.12
N VAL A 33 10.91 -26.17 9.16
CA VAL A 33 10.26 -24.93 9.60
C VAL A 33 9.18 -24.49 8.59
N ALA A 34 9.46 -24.55 7.29
CA ALA A 34 8.48 -24.23 6.25
C ALA A 34 7.29 -25.20 6.26
N ALA A 35 7.54 -26.51 6.40
CA ALA A 35 6.48 -27.51 6.54
C ALA A 35 5.66 -27.36 7.82
N SER A 36 6.28 -26.86 8.91
CA SER A 36 5.58 -26.54 10.16
C SER A 36 4.74 -25.27 10.05
N ALA A 37 5.16 -24.32 9.23
CA ALA A 37 4.46 -23.06 8.99
C ALA A 37 3.28 -23.24 8.02
N ASP A 38 3.38 -24.15 7.06
CA ASP A 38 2.28 -24.51 6.14
C ASP A 38 1.18 -25.36 6.81
N GLY A 39 1.50 -25.98 7.95
CA GLY A 39 0.55 -26.62 8.84
C GLY A 39 -0.13 -25.59 9.75
N SER A 40 -0.88 -24.62 9.21
CA SER A 40 -1.79 -23.83 10.03
C SER A 40 -2.82 -24.77 10.66
N SER A 41 -2.49 -25.24 11.87
CA SER A 41 -3.43 -26.07 12.65
C SER A 41 -4.72 -25.26 12.79
N GLU A 42 -5.83 -25.85 12.32
CA GLU A 42 -7.17 -25.28 12.47
C GLU A 42 -7.36 -24.81 13.91
N TYR A 43 -7.49 -23.49 14.09
CA TYR A 43 -7.79 -22.95 15.40
C TYR A 43 -9.27 -23.20 15.73
N LYS A 44 -9.53 -23.83 16.85
CA LYS A 44 -10.87 -24.01 17.42
C LYS A 44 -10.96 -23.18 18.68
N PRO A 45 -11.74 -22.07 18.67
CA PRO A 45 -11.87 -21.25 19.87
C PRO A 45 -12.51 -22.01 21.00
N ASP A 46 -11.94 -21.88 22.20
CA ASP A 46 -12.59 -22.32 23.42
C ASP A 46 -13.87 -21.51 23.67
N LYS A 47 -14.75 -22.09 24.49
CA LYS A 47 -15.97 -21.40 24.90
C LYS A 47 -15.63 -20.10 25.62
N ASN A 48 -16.36 -19.03 25.28
CA ASN A 48 -16.20 -17.70 25.84
C ASN A 48 -14.88 -17.00 25.45
N THR A 49 -14.25 -17.36 24.33
CA THR A 49 -13.09 -16.64 23.78
C THR A 49 -13.48 -15.23 23.37
N VAL A 50 -12.56 -14.26 23.52
CA VAL A 50 -12.68 -12.89 23.01
C VAL A 50 -11.70 -12.73 21.85
N PHE A 51 -12.15 -12.19 20.75
CA PHE A 51 -11.27 -11.81 19.66
C PHE A 51 -10.52 -10.53 20.03
N LYS A 52 -9.20 -10.62 20.19
CA LYS A 52 -8.33 -9.47 20.46
C LYS A 52 -7.83 -8.90 19.15
N LEU A 53 -8.27 -7.69 18.81
CA LEU A 53 -7.82 -6.92 17.65
C LEU A 53 -6.86 -5.84 18.10
N SER A 54 -5.56 -6.08 17.92
CA SER A 54 -4.50 -5.09 18.17
C SER A 54 -4.26 -4.29 16.88
N LEU A 55 -4.36 -2.97 16.98
CA LEU A 55 -4.25 -2.04 15.85
C LEU A 55 -2.84 -1.44 15.82
N ASP A 56 -1.88 -2.21 15.33
CA ASP A 56 -0.47 -1.82 15.27
C ASP A 56 0.13 -2.07 13.89
N GLY A 57 1.17 -1.28 13.55
CA GLY A 57 1.99 -1.48 12.35
C GLY A 57 1.42 -0.84 11.08
N ALA A 58 2.07 -1.11 9.95
CA ALA A 58 1.64 -0.60 8.66
C ALA A 58 0.49 -1.45 8.10
N LEU A 59 -0.58 -0.77 7.67
CA LEU A 59 -1.74 -1.41 7.05
C LEU A 59 -1.42 -1.69 5.57
N VAL A 60 -1.45 -2.95 5.18
CA VAL A 60 -1.20 -3.43 3.82
C VAL A 60 -2.37 -4.31 3.36
N ASP A 61 -2.57 -4.46 2.05
CA ASP A 61 -3.62 -5.36 1.54
C ASP A 61 -3.32 -6.80 1.94
N GLN A 62 -2.08 -7.26 1.72
CA GLN A 62 -1.60 -8.59 2.11
C GLN A 62 -0.25 -8.50 2.84
N ALA A 63 -0.14 -9.10 4.02
CA ALA A 63 1.13 -9.18 4.73
C ALA A 63 2.01 -10.31 4.18
N VAL A 64 3.28 -10.02 4.00
CA VAL A 64 4.28 -11.06 3.71
C VAL A 64 4.62 -11.76 5.03
N LYS A 65 4.12 -12.99 5.21
CA LYS A 65 4.45 -13.80 6.39
C LYS A 65 5.89 -14.29 6.27
N ASN A 66 6.71 -13.97 7.25
CA ASN A 66 8.05 -14.49 7.38
C ASN A 66 8.08 -15.53 8.52
N PRO A 67 8.08 -16.83 8.21
CA PRO A 67 8.07 -17.88 9.23
C PRO A 67 9.27 -17.84 10.17
N PHE A 68 10.38 -17.26 9.72
CA PHE A 68 11.59 -17.12 10.53
C PHE A 68 11.45 -16.00 11.56
N SER A 69 10.82 -14.88 11.21
CA SER A 69 10.51 -13.81 12.17
C SER A 69 9.51 -14.29 13.21
N GLU A 70 8.50 -15.08 12.83
CA GLU A 70 7.56 -15.72 13.77
C GLU A 70 8.27 -16.66 14.74
N LEU A 71 9.22 -17.46 14.25
CA LEU A 71 10.02 -18.38 15.09
C LEU A 71 10.93 -17.61 16.07
N MET A 72 11.44 -16.45 15.64
CA MET A 72 12.27 -15.57 16.49
C MET A 72 11.43 -14.70 17.43
N GLY A 73 10.11 -14.80 17.37
CA GLY A 73 9.18 -13.99 18.18
C GLY A 73 9.11 -12.52 17.76
N GLU A 74 9.64 -12.18 16.58
CA GLU A 74 9.53 -10.85 16.02
C GLU A 74 8.11 -10.63 15.47
N LYS A 75 7.45 -9.58 15.95
CA LYS A 75 6.16 -9.19 15.39
C LYS A 75 6.37 -8.62 13.98
N SER A 76 5.58 -9.06 13.03
CA SER A 76 5.47 -8.38 11.74
C SER A 76 5.08 -6.92 12.00
N GLY A 77 5.85 -5.98 11.48
CA GLY A 77 5.50 -4.55 11.51
C GLY A 77 4.33 -4.21 10.58
N GLN A 78 3.62 -5.21 10.03
CA GLN A 78 2.52 -5.06 9.08
C GLN A 78 1.24 -5.72 9.61
N THR A 79 0.11 -5.09 9.31
CA THR A 79 -1.24 -5.60 9.56
C THR A 79 -1.96 -5.77 8.22
N ALA A 80 -2.30 -7.01 7.83
CA ALA A 80 -3.00 -7.29 6.59
C ALA A 80 -4.50 -6.98 6.72
N ILE A 81 -5.04 -6.17 5.83
CA ILE A 81 -6.47 -5.84 5.76
C ILE A 81 -7.28 -7.12 5.56
N ASP A 82 -6.87 -7.98 4.61
CA ASP A 82 -7.57 -9.23 4.29
C ASP A 82 -7.67 -10.17 5.50
N ASP A 83 -6.59 -10.32 6.27
CA ASP A 83 -6.58 -11.17 7.47
C ASP A 83 -7.49 -10.59 8.58
N VAL A 84 -7.49 -9.26 8.76
CA VAL A 84 -8.36 -8.58 9.73
C VAL A 84 -9.84 -8.73 9.35
N VAL A 85 -10.19 -8.45 8.10
CA VAL A 85 -11.55 -8.61 7.56
C VAL A 85 -12.03 -10.05 7.73
N LYS A 86 -11.20 -11.02 7.34
CA LYS A 86 -11.47 -12.46 7.50
C LYS A 86 -11.67 -12.85 8.95
N ALA A 87 -10.84 -12.34 9.87
CA ALA A 87 -10.95 -12.61 11.30
C ALA A 87 -12.26 -12.04 11.89
N ILE A 88 -12.64 -10.80 11.54
CA ILE A 88 -13.89 -10.19 12.02
C ILE A 88 -15.10 -11.02 11.58
N ARG A 89 -15.16 -11.44 10.30
CA ARG A 89 -16.25 -12.28 9.77
C ARG A 89 -16.33 -13.65 10.45
N ARG A 90 -15.18 -14.28 10.67
CA ARG A 90 -15.12 -15.56 11.37
C ARG A 90 -15.50 -15.44 12.85
N ALA A 91 -15.12 -14.33 13.49
CA ALA A 91 -15.55 -14.02 14.84
C ALA A 91 -17.07 -13.77 14.91
N LYS A 92 -17.66 -13.08 13.92
CA LYS A 92 -19.11 -12.87 13.80
C LYS A 92 -19.86 -14.20 13.75
N ALA A 93 -19.39 -15.14 12.93
CA ALA A 93 -20.04 -16.42 12.67
C ALA A 93 -19.79 -17.49 13.75
N ASN A 94 -18.86 -17.32 14.68
CA ASN A 94 -18.45 -18.35 15.63
C ASN A 94 -19.04 -18.10 17.02
N ASP A 95 -19.90 -18.99 17.51
CA ASP A 95 -20.61 -18.85 18.81
C ASP A 95 -19.71 -18.89 20.04
N ASN A 96 -18.52 -19.50 19.94
CA ASN A 96 -17.55 -19.53 21.04
C ASN A 96 -16.82 -18.18 21.22
N ILE A 97 -16.86 -17.30 20.22
CA ILE A 97 -16.34 -15.93 20.31
C ILE A 97 -17.46 -15.00 20.75
N LYS A 98 -17.30 -14.35 21.92
CA LYS A 98 -18.33 -13.55 22.56
C LYS A 98 -18.31 -12.08 22.18
N GLY A 99 -17.17 -11.58 21.73
CA GLY A 99 -17.03 -10.19 21.35
C GLY A 99 -15.62 -9.88 20.83
N ILE A 100 -15.41 -8.62 20.50
CA ILE A 100 -14.11 -8.07 20.09
C ILE A 100 -13.59 -7.15 21.21
N TYR A 101 -12.33 -7.33 21.58
CA TYR A 101 -11.56 -6.40 22.39
C TYR A 101 -10.52 -5.74 21.50
N MET A 102 -10.70 -4.44 21.22
CA MET A 102 -9.81 -3.64 20.39
C MET A 102 -8.79 -2.94 21.28
N GLU A 103 -7.52 -3.14 21.04
CA GLU A 103 -6.43 -2.33 21.62
C GLU A 103 -5.93 -1.32 20.60
N ALA A 104 -6.08 -0.04 20.91
CA ALA A 104 -5.52 1.02 20.11
C ALA A 104 -3.99 1.06 20.31
N GLY A 105 -3.27 0.86 19.23
CA GLY A 105 -1.82 1.01 19.13
C GLY A 105 -1.46 2.11 18.14
N SER A 106 -0.41 1.90 17.35
CA SER A 106 0.03 2.79 16.29
C SER A 106 -0.15 2.13 14.92
N ILE A 107 -1.33 2.30 14.33
CA ILE A 107 -1.59 1.85 12.96
C ILE A 107 -1.31 2.98 11.98
N SER A 108 -0.60 2.67 10.91
CA SER A 108 -0.35 3.60 9.80
C SER A 108 -0.90 3.01 8.50
N GLY A 109 -1.52 3.85 7.68
CA GLY A 109 -2.10 3.44 6.40
C GLY A 109 -3.18 4.41 5.92
N GLY A 110 -3.64 4.23 4.70
CA GLY A 110 -4.67 5.09 4.13
C GLY A 110 -6.07 4.80 4.69
N PHE A 111 -6.92 5.82 4.69
CA PHE A 111 -8.29 5.71 5.21
C PHE A 111 -9.15 4.72 4.43
N ALA A 112 -8.88 4.44 3.16
CA ALA A 112 -9.64 3.44 2.40
C ALA A 112 -9.48 2.01 2.99
N GLY A 113 -8.26 1.65 3.39
CA GLY A 113 -8.03 0.38 4.11
C GLY A 113 -8.71 0.34 5.48
N LEU A 114 -8.71 1.46 6.22
CA LEU A 114 -9.42 1.58 7.48
C LEU A 114 -10.95 1.53 7.29
N GLU A 115 -11.47 2.12 6.20
CA GLU A 115 -12.89 2.09 5.84
C GLU A 115 -13.37 0.65 5.61
N ALA A 116 -12.57 -0.17 4.92
CA ALA A 116 -12.86 -1.59 4.73
C ALA A 116 -12.98 -2.35 6.07
N ILE A 117 -12.02 -2.16 6.99
CA ILE A 117 -12.08 -2.78 8.32
C ILE A 117 -13.26 -2.25 9.14
N ARG A 118 -13.51 -0.93 9.11
CA ARG A 118 -14.62 -0.32 9.84
C ARG A 118 -15.97 -0.88 9.39
N ARG A 119 -16.17 -1.08 8.10
CA ARG A 119 -17.40 -1.69 7.55
C ARG A 119 -17.67 -3.06 8.16
N GLU A 120 -16.65 -3.89 8.29
CA GLU A 120 -16.77 -5.21 8.93
C GLU A 120 -17.06 -5.13 10.44
N LEU A 121 -16.49 -4.14 11.13
CA LEU A 121 -16.79 -3.90 12.54
C LEU A 121 -18.26 -3.45 12.74
N VAL A 122 -18.78 -2.61 11.85
CA VAL A 122 -20.18 -2.19 11.86
C VAL A 122 -21.10 -3.40 11.60
N ASP A 123 -20.76 -4.23 10.59
CA ASP A 123 -21.49 -5.47 10.30
C ASP A 123 -21.42 -6.47 11.47
N PHE A 124 -20.27 -6.56 12.15
CA PHE A 124 -20.12 -7.42 13.32
C PHE A 124 -21.13 -7.08 14.43
N LYS A 125 -21.45 -5.81 14.67
CA LYS A 125 -22.44 -5.39 15.70
C LYS A 125 -23.82 -5.98 15.46
N GLU A 126 -24.21 -6.28 14.23
CA GLU A 126 -25.49 -6.93 13.91
C GLU A 126 -25.60 -8.33 14.52
N SER A 127 -24.49 -8.96 14.92
CA SER A 127 -24.51 -10.25 15.63
C SER A 127 -24.97 -10.15 17.08
N GLY A 128 -25.09 -8.95 17.64
CA GLY A 128 -25.39 -8.72 19.06
C GLY A 128 -24.21 -9.00 20.01
N LYS A 129 -23.03 -9.33 19.48
CA LYS A 129 -21.80 -9.50 20.26
C LYS A 129 -21.18 -8.14 20.55
N PHE A 130 -20.53 -8.01 21.71
CA PHE A 130 -19.95 -6.75 22.13
C PHE A 130 -18.66 -6.38 21.38
N ILE A 131 -18.40 -5.09 21.25
CA ILE A 131 -17.11 -4.53 20.88
C ILE A 131 -16.68 -3.54 21.97
N VAL A 132 -15.56 -3.81 22.63
CA VAL A 132 -14.95 -2.92 23.61
C VAL A 132 -13.60 -2.45 23.11
N SER A 133 -13.33 -1.15 23.22
CA SER A 133 -12.06 -0.56 22.86
C SER A 133 -11.34 0.03 24.07
N TYR A 134 -10.02 -0.15 24.11
CA TYR A 134 -9.13 0.50 25.05
C TYR A 134 -7.94 1.10 24.34
N GLY A 135 -7.55 2.31 24.76
CA GLY A 135 -6.33 2.96 24.30
C GLY A 135 -5.65 3.76 25.40
N ASP A 136 -4.31 3.66 25.47
CA ASP A 136 -3.50 4.63 26.18
C ASP A 136 -3.46 5.94 25.38
N TYR A 137 -3.55 5.80 24.04
CA TYR A 137 -3.54 6.88 23.09
C TYR A 137 -4.32 6.46 21.83
N TYR A 138 -5.14 7.35 21.28
CA TYR A 138 -5.83 7.14 20.01
C TYR A 138 -5.33 8.12 18.96
N THR A 139 -4.79 7.59 17.85
CA THR A 139 -4.50 8.37 16.63
C THR A 139 -5.77 8.56 15.81
N HIS A 140 -5.71 9.33 14.72
CA HIS A 140 -6.84 9.46 13.77
C HIS A 140 -7.35 8.09 13.29
N GLY A 141 -6.44 7.24 12.79
CA GLY A 141 -6.79 5.92 12.24
C GLY A 141 -7.33 4.97 13.30
N THR A 142 -6.67 4.87 14.47
CA THR A 142 -7.13 4.00 15.54
C THR A 142 -8.46 4.46 16.12
N TYR A 143 -8.65 5.79 16.29
CA TYR A 143 -9.94 6.30 16.78
C TYR A 143 -11.05 6.10 15.75
N TYR A 144 -10.79 6.31 14.47
CA TYR A 144 -11.75 6.05 13.40
C TYR A 144 -12.30 4.61 13.48
N LEU A 145 -11.45 3.62 13.71
CA LEU A 145 -11.89 2.22 13.91
C LEU A 145 -12.58 2.02 15.25
N CYS A 146 -11.97 2.49 16.34
CA CYS A 146 -12.43 2.24 17.71
C CYS A 146 -13.73 2.96 18.06
N SER A 147 -14.05 4.06 17.38
CA SER A 147 -15.32 4.79 17.58
C SER A 147 -16.58 3.98 17.25
N VAL A 148 -16.46 2.82 16.59
CA VAL A 148 -17.55 1.86 16.35
C VAL A 148 -17.93 1.09 17.61
N ALA A 149 -16.99 0.94 18.57
CA ALA A 149 -17.18 0.12 19.76
C ALA A 149 -18.39 0.53 20.58
N ASP A 150 -18.99 -0.42 21.29
CA ASP A 150 -20.09 -0.18 22.24
C ASP A 150 -19.59 0.57 23.46
N SER A 151 -18.31 0.40 23.79
CA SER A 151 -17.63 1.14 24.86
C SER A 151 -16.20 1.48 24.43
N VAL A 152 -15.85 2.74 24.48
CA VAL A 152 -14.51 3.28 24.22
C VAL A 152 -13.93 3.78 25.54
N PHE A 153 -12.88 3.13 26.02
CA PHE A 153 -12.19 3.53 27.25
C PHE A 153 -10.81 4.12 26.94
N LEU A 154 -10.51 5.22 27.64
CA LEU A 154 -9.23 5.92 27.56
C LEU A 154 -8.48 5.78 28.88
N ASN A 155 -7.16 5.60 28.80
CA ASN A 155 -6.30 5.69 29.98
C ASN A 155 -6.47 7.06 30.67
N PRO A 156 -6.51 7.14 32.02
CA PRO A 156 -6.64 8.42 32.73
C PRO A 156 -5.57 9.47 32.42
N GLN A 157 -4.41 9.07 31.89
CA GLN A 157 -3.33 9.94 31.43
C GLN A 157 -3.18 9.92 29.90
N GLY A 158 -4.16 9.37 29.19
CA GLY A 158 -4.15 9.22 27.74
C GLY A 158 -4.75 10.42 26.99
N SER A 159 -4.81 10.32 25.69
CA SER A 159 -5.47 11.31 24.83
C SER A 159 -6.09 10.70 23.57
N VAL A 160 -7.13 11.39 23.07
CA VAL A 160 -7.71 11.13 21.74
C VAL A 160 -7.19 12.22 20.80
N SER A 161 -6.16 11.90 20.02
CA SER A 161 -5.47 12.87 19.16
C SER A 161 -6.19 13.03 17.82
N LEU A 162 -7.35 13.66 17.86
CA LEU A 162 -8.07 14.12 16.68
C LEU A 162 -7.78 15.61 16.49
N VAL A 163 -6.96 15.95 15.48
CA VAL A 163 -6.53 17.33 15.20
C VAL A 163 -6.70 17.73 13.74
N GLY A 164 -7.28 16.85 12.92
CA GLY A 164 -7.47 17.06 11.49
C GLY A 164 -6.29 16.59 10.64
N LEU A 165 -6.43 16.75 9.32
CA LEU A 165 -5.43 16.35 8.34
C LEU A 165 -4.67 17.57 7.82
N ALA A 166 -3.36 17.41 7.62
CA ALA A 166 -2.53 18.42 7.00
C ALA A 166 -1.62 17.78 5.93
N SER A 167 -1.35 18.52 4.86
CA SER A 167 -0.34 18.15 3.87
C SER A 167 0.80 19.15 3.92
N GLN A 168 2.03 18.68 4.06
CA GLN A 168 3.23 19.48 4.06
C GLN A 168 4.13 19.08 2.89
N GLY A 169 4.50 20.04 2.04
CA GLY A 169 5.46 19.85 0.96
C GLY A 169 6.84 20.37 1.33
N LEU A 170 7.88 19.62 0.96
CA LEU A 170 9.26 20.09 0.98
C LEU A 170 9.64 20.57 -0.43
N PHE A 171 10.29 21.72 -0.53
CA PHE A 171 10.68 22.34 -1.79
C PHE A 171 12.21 22.43 -1.86
N PHE A 172 12.80 21.86 -2.90
CA PHE A 172 14.25 21.66 -3.02
C PHE A 172 14.91 22.65 -3.95
N THR A 173 14.17 23.60 -4.55
CA THR A 173 14.68 24.57 -5.52
C THR A 173 15.88 25.34 -4.96
N GLY A 174 15.80 25.85 -3.72
CA GLY A 174 16.92 26.59 -3.12
C GLY A 174 18.12 25.69 -2.77
N LEU A 175 17.91 24.41 -2.49
CA LEU A 175 19.01 23.45 -2.31
C LEU A 175 19.68 23.14 -3.64
N ALA A 176 18.90 22.90 -4.70
CA ALA A 176 19.38 22.64 -6.04
C ALA A 176 20.23 23.82 -6.57
N GLU A 177 19.76 25.06 -6.40
CA GLU A 177 20.50 26.30 -6.72
C GLU A 177 21.88 26.32 -6.03
N LYS A 178 21.92 26.01 -4.71
CA LYS A 178 23.17 25.97 -3.94
C LYS A 178 24.13 24.87 -4.41
N LEU A 179 23.60 23.73 -4.81
CA LEU A 179 24.41 22.61 -5.31
C LEU A 179 24.83 22.79 -6.78
N GLY A 180 24.23 23.73 -7.52
CA GLY A 180 24.45 23.90 -8.96
C GLY A 180 23.72 22.86 -9.80
N VAL A 181 22.61 22.31 -9.26
CA VAL A 181 21.72 21.38 -9.96
C VAL A 181 20.56 22.15 -10.54
N GLU A 182 20.28 21.97 -11.83
CA GLU A 182 19.10 22.51 -12.51
C GLU A 182 18.13 21.38 -12.86
N HIS A 183 16.82 21.63 -12.72
CA HIS A 183 15.79 20.67 -13.11
C HIS A 183 15.02 21.20 -14.31
N TYR A 184 15.04 20.47 -15.42
CA TYR A 184 14.18 20.73 -16.57
C TYR A 184 12.88 19.93 -16.37
N ILE A 185 11.77 20.66 -16.24
CA ILE A 185 10.46 20.09 -15.96
C ILE A 185 9.61 20.10 -17.23
N PHE A 186 9.13 18.94 -17.61
CA PHE A 186 8.22 18.72 -18.72
C PHE A 186 6.93 18.15 -18.17
N LYS A 187 5.80 18.83 -18.30
CA LYS A 187 4.53 18.35 -17.75
C LYS A 187 3.34 18.78 -18.61
N VAL A 188 2.26 17.98 -18.52
CA VAL A 188 0.94 18.35 -18.99
C VAL A 188 -0.04 18.21 -17.85
N GLY A 189 -0.90 19.20 -17.72
CA GLY A 189 -1.94 19.25 -16.69
C GLY A 189 -1.67 20.26 -15.57
N THR A 190 -2.67 21.10 -15.31
CA THR A 190 -2.63 22.19 -14.33
C THR A 190 -2.36 21.68 -12.91
N TYR A 191 -2.96 20.52 -12.57
CA TYR A 191 -2.90 19.91 -11.24
C TYR A 191 -1.80 18.85 -11.09
N LYS A 192 -0.98 18.59 -12.14
CA LYS A 192 0.14 17.63 -12.03
C LYS A 192 1.29 18.24 -11.25
N SER A 193 1.19 18.21 -9.93
CA SER A 193 2.02 18.94 -8.97
C SER A 193 3.18 18.14 -8.38
N ALA A 194 3.36 16.85 -8.76
CA ALA A 194 4.47 16.01 -8.29
C ALA A 194 5.86 16.64 -8.48
N VAL A 195 6.01 17.47 -9.49
CA VAL A 195 7.28 18.14 -9.85
C VAL A 195 7.47 19.52 -9.21
N GLU A 196 6.45 20.09 -8.55
CA GLU A 196 6.54 21.41 -7.93
C GLU A 196 7.70 21.57 -6.93
N PRO A 197 8.05 20.55 -6.13
CA PRO A 197 9.19 20.60 -5.23
C PRO A 197 10.54 20.96 -5.90
N PHE A 198 10.66 20.71 -7.20
CA PHE A 198 11.92 20.90 -7.93
C PHE A 198 12.03 22.26 -8.62
N PHE A 199 10.93 23.03 -8.77
CA PHE A 199 10.96 24.33 -9.46
C PHE A 199 10.18 25.45 -8.77
N LEU A 200 9.40 25.13 -7.71
CA LEU A 200 8.73 26.12 -6.87
C LEU A 200 9.35 26.15 -5.48
N LYS A 201 8.97 27.16 -4.69
CA LYS A 201 9.33 27.33 -3.26
C LYS A 201 8.11 27.21 -2.34
N LYS A 202 6.93 26.98 -2.89
CA LYS A 202 5.64 26.78 -2.20
C LYS A 202 4.67 26.09 -3.16
N PHE A 203 3.60 25.53 -2.63
CA PHE A 203 2.51 24.99 -3.45
C PHE A 203 1.92 26.06 -4.38
N SER A 204 1.61 25.67 -5.63
CA SER A 204 0.81 26.47 -6.54
C SER A 204 -0.64 26.60 -6.03
N ASP A 205 -1.39 27.58 -6.55
CA ASP A 205 -2.80 27.75 -6.18
C ASP A 205 -3.65 26.55 -6.62
N ALA A 206 -3.39 25.99 -7.81
CA ALA A 206 -4.03 24.77 -8.28
C ALA A 206 -3.76 23.56 -7.36
N ASN A 207 -2.50 23.42 -6.91
CA ASN A 207 -2.17 22.36 -5.98
C ASN A 207 -2.83 22.56 -4.60
N ARG A 208 -2.91 23.80 -4.10
CA ARG A 208 -3.65 24.09 -2.85
C ARG A 208 -5.13 23.77 -2.99
N GLU A 209 -5.74 24.10 -4.12
CA GLU A 209 -7.14 23.78 -4.40
C GLU A 209 -7.39 22.27 -4.33
N GLN A 210 -6.60 21.45 -5.04
CA GLN A 210 -6.79 20.01 -5.03
C GLN A 210 -6.50 19.38 -3.66
N LEU A 211 -5.45 19.85 -2.94
CA LEU A 211 -5.14 19.41 -1.58
C LEU A 211 -6.32 19.67 -0.64
N ASN A 212 -6.87 20.88 -0.64
CA ASN A 212 -8.04 21.23 0.17
C ASN A 212 -9.25 20.38 -0.22
N SER A 213 -9.46 20.12 -1.51
CA SER A 213 -10.60 19.34 -2.00
C SER A 213 -10.55 17.91 -1.49
N PHE A 214 -9.44 17.18 -1.70
CA PHE A 214 -9.41 15.78 -1.29
C PHE A 214 -9.20 15.59 0.22
N LEU A 215 -8.40 16.43 0.91
CA LEU A 215 -8.28 16.39 2.36
C LEU A 215 -9.61 16.67 3.03
N GLY A 216 -10.36 17.66 2.53
CA GLY A 216 -11.71 17.98 3.01
C GLY A 216 -12.69 16.82 2.81
N SER A 217 -12.67 16.15 1.65
CA SER A 217 -13.51 14.99 1.37
C SER A 217 -13.15 13.80 2.29
N VAL A 218 -11.87 13.45 2.41
CA VAL A 218 -11.43 12.37 3.30
C VAL A 218 -11.81 12.66 4.75
N TRP A 219 -11.49 13.85 5.24
CA TRP A 219 -11.78 14.25 6.62
C TRP A 219 -13.27 14.33 6.91
N GLY A 220 -14.06 14.83 5.96
CA GLY A 220 -15.52 14.85 6.06
C GLY A 220 -16.13 13.46 6.20
N ASN A 221 -15.64 12.46 5.45
CA ASN A 221 -16.07 11.07 5.61
C ASN A 221 -15.68 10.50 6.98
N VAL A 222 -14.48 10.80 7.47
CA VAL A 222 -14.00 10.34 8.79
C VAL A 222 -14.82 10.95 9.92
N THR A 223 -15.02 12.26 9.93
CA THR A 223 -15.78 12.96 10.99
C THR A 223 -17.25 12.55 10.98
N SER A 224 -17.90 12.46 9.81
CA SER A 224 -19.29 12.00 9.71
C SER A 224 -19.47 10.58 10.24
N ALA A 225 -18.50 9.69 10.01
CA ALA A 225 -18.53 8.34 10.56
C ALA A 225 -18.38 8.32 12.10
N ILE A 226 -17.54 9.19 12.66
CA ILE A 226 -17.35 9.36 14.11
C ILE A 226 -18.61 9.95 14.75
N GLU A 227 -19.14 11.05 14.19
CA GLU A 227 -20.38 11.71 14.63
C GLU A 227 -21.53 10.70 14.76
N LYS A 228 -21.73 9.92 13.70
CA LYS A 228 -22.77 8.87 13.67
C LYS A 228 -22.55 7.79 14.72
N SER A 229 -21.33 7.31 14.90
CA SER A 229 -21.05 6.19 15.83
C SER A 229 -21.09 6.62 17.29
N ARG A 230 -20.67 7.85 17.58
CA ARG A 230 -20.58 8.40 18.95
C ARG A 230 -21.77 9.27 19.31
N ASN A 231 -22.70 9.51 18.39
CA ASN A 231 -23.83 10.42 18.57
C ASN A 231 -23.38 11.81 19.08
N ILE A 232 -22.38 12.37 18.40
CA ILE A 232 -21.81 13.70 18.68
C ILE A 232 -22.30 14.63 17.57
N SER A 233 -22.62 15.88 17.90
CA SER A 233 -22.92 16.89 16.88
C SER A 233 -21.65 17.37 16.19
N SER A 234 -21.77 17.80 14.93
CA SER A 234 -20.66 18.39 14.17
C SER A 234 -20.04 19.58 14.90
N ASP A 235 -20.83 20.39 15.60
CA ASP A 235 -20.35 21.54 16.35
C ASP A 235 -19.50 21.11 17.57
N GLU A 236 -19.95 20.10 18.32
CA GLU A 236 -19.20 19.56 19.46
C GLU A 236 -17.87 18.96 19.00
N LEU A 237 -17.89 18.17 17.91
CA LEU A 237 -16.68 17.57 17.34
C LEU A 237 -15.72 18.65 16.82
N ASN A 238 -16.23 19.66 16.09
CA ASN A 238 -15.42 20.76 15.58
C ASN A 238 -14.78 21.58 16.72
N ARG A 239 -15.46 21.78 17.84
CA ARG A 239 -14.86 22.42 19.03
C ARG A 239 -13.70 21.60 19.56
N TYR A 240 -13.88 20.29 19.75
CA TYR A 240 -12.81 19.39 20.19
C TYR A 240 -11.57 19.47 19.26
N LEU A 241 -11.80 19.46 17.96
CA LEU A 241 -10.75 19.49 16.94
C LEU A 241 -9.97 20.82 16.92
N ASN A 242 -10.66 21.96 17.08
CA ASN A 242 -10.09 23.27 16.79
C ASN A 242 -9.69 24.07 18.06
N GLU A 243 -10.20 23.71 19.24
CA GLU A 243 -9.85 24.38 20.49
C GLU A 243 -8.66 23.71 21.22
N GLY A 244 -7.98 22.75 20.58
CA GLY A 244 -6.81 22.07 21.14
C GLY A 244 -7.13 21.11 22.30
N LEU A 245 -8.39 20.71 22.46
CA LEU A 245 -8.84 19.86 23.57
C LEU A 245 -8.22 18.46 23.52
N ALA A 246 -7.81 17.99 22.34
CA ALA A 246 -7.06 16.74 22.17
C ALA A 246 -5.69 16.73 22.90
N MET A 247 -5.11 17.91 23.13
CA MET A 247 -3.82 18.08 23.82
C MET A 247 -4.00 18.41 25.31
N GLY A 248 -5.24 18.44 25.78
CA GLY A 248 -5.59 18.76 27.16
C GLY A 248 -5.70 17.53 28.07
N GLN A 249 -6.61 17.60 29.03
CA GLN A 249 -6.85 16.52 29.98
C GLN A 249 -7.64 15.37 29.30
N ALA A 250 -7.39 14.15 29.74
CA ALA A 250 -8.11 12.96 29.24
C ALA A 250 -9.63 13.06 29.46
N SER A 251 -10.10 13.80 30.49
CA SER A 251 -11.52 14.07 30.75
C SER A 251 -12.21 14.78 29.58
N ASN A 252 -11.50 15.60 28.80
CA ASN A 252 -12.07 16.26 27.62
C ASN A 252 -12.68 15.23 26.64
N ALA A 253 -12.03 14.06 26.48
CA ALA A 253 -12.56 13.01 25.61
C ALA A 253 -13.89 12.43 26.12
N VAL A 254 -14.09 12.39 27.44
CA VAL A 254 -15.35 11.96 28.07
C VAL A 254 -16.40 13.06 27.95
N ASP A 255 -16.05 14.30 28.26
CA ASP A 255 -16.95 15.44 28.21
C ASP A 255 -17.54 15.66 26.80
N TYR A 256 -16.73 15.38 25.77
CA TYR A 256 -17.13 15.45 24.37
C TYR A 256 -17.60 14.10 23.78
N LYS A 257 -17.88 13.11 24.63
CA LYS A 257 -18.41 11.76 24.23
C LYS A 257 -17.51 10.97 23.30
N LEU A 258 -16.25 11.33 23.17
CA LEU A 258 -15.26 10.57 22.40
C LEU A 258 -14.83 9.30 23.16
N ALA A 259 -14.89 9.32 24.49
CA ALA A 259 -14.70 8.16 25.35
C ALA A 259 -15.88 8.00 26.30
N ASP A 260 -16.18 6.75 26.68
CA ASP A 260 -17.26 6.43 27.63
C ASP A 260 -16.76 6.44 29.08
N GLY A 261 -15.46 6.51 29.29
CA GLY A 261 -14.86 6.63 30.62
C GLY A 261 -13.34 6.51 30.58
N LEU A 262 -12.76 6.96 31.70
CA LEU A 262 -11.33 6.83 31.96
C LEU A 262 -11.09 5.60 32.82
N ARG A 263 -10.31 4.64 32.30
CA ARG A 263 -9.99 3.38 32.99
C ARG A 263 -8.55 2.95 32.72
N TYR A 264 -7.96 2.25 33.67
CA TYR A 264 -6.72 1.54 33.42
C TYR A 264 -6.97 0.23 32.66
N ARG A 265 -5.98 -0.27 31.94
CA ARG A 265 -6.07 -1.48 31.11
C ARG A 265 -6.67 -2.68 31.84
N TYR A 266 -6.20 -2.97 33.07
CA TYR A 266 -6.69 -4.11 33.84
C TYR A 266 -8.18 -4.02 34.20
N GLU A 267 -8.72 -2.81 34.39
CA GLU A 267 -10.14 -2.57 34.69
C GLU A 267 -10.99 -2.88 33.45
N VAL A 268 -10.51 -2.47 32.26
CA VAL A 268 -11.17 -2.79 30.99
C VAL A 268 -11.10 -4.29 30.71
N GLU A 269 -9.95 -4.94 30.95
CA GLU A 269 -9.83 -6.38 30.80
C GLU A 269 -10.79 -7.14 31.72
N ASN A 270 -11.01 -6.67 32.96
CA ASN A 270 -11.98 -7.27 33.86
C ASN A 270 -13.42 -7.09 33.35
N CYS A 271 -13.76 -5.91 32.85
CA CYS A 271 -15.04 -5.66 32.19
C CYS A 271 -15.26 -6.62 30.98
N VAL A 272 -14.25 -6.79 30.15
CA VAL A 272 -14.30 -7.71 29.00
C VAL A 272 -14.48 -9.17 29.46
N LYS A 273 -13.82 -9.61 30.54
CA LYS A 273 -14.03 -10.95 31.13
C LYS A 273 -15.47 -11.16 31.60
N GLU A 274 -16.03 -10.18 32.32
CA GLU A 274 -17.43 -10.20 32.77
C GLU A 274 -18.39 -10.33 31.59
N MET A 275 -18.25 -9.49 30.57
CA MET A 275 -19.07 -9.51 29.36
C MET A 275 -18.96 -10.83 28.59
N ALA A 276 -17.78 -11.45 28.58
CA ALA A 276 -17.54 -12.73 27.93
C ALA A 276 -17.95 -13.94 28.78
N GLY A 277 -18.35 -13.73 30.04
CA GLY A 277 -18.66 -14.84 30.99
C GLY A 277 -17.39 -15.62 31.38
N GLN A 278 -16.25 -14.97 31.51
CA GLN A 278 -14.99 -15.54 31.99
C GLN A 278 -14.77 -15.24 33.48
N ASP A 279 -13.93 -16.03 34.14
CA ASP A 279 -13.52 -15.76 35.52
C ASP A 279 -12.64 -14.50 35.59
N VAL A 280 -13.11 -13.49 36.33
CA VAL A 280 -12.41 -12.21 36.50
C VAL A 280 -11.04 -12.36 37.16
N LYS A 281 -10.87 -13.36 38.03
CA LYS A 281 -9.58 -13.67 38.70
C LYS A 281 -8.58 -14.37 37.76
N GLY A 282 -9.07 -14.95 36.66
CA GLY A 282 -8.25 -15.65 35.67
C GLY A 282 -7.60 -14.71 34.67
N LYS A 283 -6.74 -15.26 33.82
CA LYS A 283 -6.19 -14.56 32.66
C LYS A 283 -7.28 -14.40 31.59
N LEU A 284 -7.37 -13.23 30.95
CA LEU A 284 -8.28 -13.00 29.83
C LEU A 284 -7.96 -13.96 28.68
N LYS A 285 -8.94 -14.80 28.29
CA LYS A 285 -8.83 -15.75 27.19
C LYS A 285 -9.11 -15.03 25.89
N THR A 286 -8.08 -14.85 25.08
CA THR A 286 -8.18 -14.16 23.79
C THR A 286 -7.56 -14.97 22.65
N ALA A 287 -8.01 -14.66 21.44
CA ALA A 287 -7.37 -15.08 20.20
C ALA A 287 -7.11 -13.85 19.32
N GLY A 288 -5.90 -13.74 18.80
CA GLY A 288 -5.50 -12.66 17.86
C GLY A 288 -5.96 -12.92 16.43
N VAL A 289 -5.66 -11.97 15.53
CA VAL A 289 -6.04 -11.97 14.11
C VAL A 289 -5.67 -13.29 13.43
N ASP A 290 -4.41 -13.74 13.52
CA ASP A 290 -3.93 -14.94 12.83
C ASP A 290 -4.73 -16.21 13.23
N LYS A 291 -4.97 -16.38 14.53
CA LYS A 291 -5.75 -17.51 15.05
C LYS A 291 -7.20 -17.45 14.58
N VAL A 292 -7.84 -16.29 14.70
CA VAL A 292 -9.25 -16.15 14.32
C VAL A 292 -9.41 -16.27 12.81
N ALA A 293 -8.49 -15.70 12.03
CA ALA A 293 -8.45 -15.85 10.58
C ALA A 293 -8.17 -17.30 10.12
N SER A 294 -7.62 -18.18 10.94
CA SER A 294 -7.40 -19.61 10.62
C SER A 294 -8.57 -20.54 10.97
N ILE A 295 -9.65 -20.02 11.60
CA ILE A 295 -10.87 -20.81 11.85
C ILE A 295 -11.41 -21.30 10.50
N LYS A 296 -11.58 -22.61 10.34
CA LYS A 296 -12.16 -23.17 9.12
C LYS A 296 -13.64 -22.81 9.01
N VAL A 297 -14.00 -22.27 7.88
CA VAL A 297 -15.38 -22.16 7.41
C VAL A 297 -15.52 -23.13 6.24
N LYS A 298 -16.66 -23.76 6.10
CA LYS A 298 -16.95 -24.55 4.89
C LYS A 298 -16.95 -23.59 3.69
N GLU A 299 -15.80 -23.46 3.05
CA GLU A 299 -15.72 -22.73 1.79
C GLU A 299 -16.45 -23.55 0.71
N LYS A 300 -17.18 -22.87 -0.13
CA LYS A 300 -17.77 -23.53 -1.30
C LYS A 300 -16.63 -23.92 -2.24
N ASP A 301 -16.48 -25.19 -2.47
CA ASP A 301 -15.59 -25.71 -3.50
C ASP A 301 -16.36 -25.72 -4.82
N SER A 302 -15.99 -24.84 -5.74
CA SER A 302 -16.60 -24.73 -7.06
C SER A 302 -15.50 -24.74 -8.13
N LYS A 303 -15.80 -25.37 -9.26
CA LYS A 303 -14.92 -25.33 -10.44
C LYS A 303 -14.85 -23.94 -11.07
N ASN A 304 -15.86 -23.10 -10.84
CA ASN A 304 -15.86 -21.73 -11.32
C ASN A 304 -15.07 -20.86 -10.35
N LYS A 305 -13.93 -20.35 -10.76
CA LYS A 305 -13.06 -19.52 -9.93
C LYS A 305 -13.18 -18.04 -10.28
N ILE A 306 -13.24 -17.18 -9.27
CA ILE A 306 -12.97 -15.75 -9.39
C ILE A 306 -11.57 -15.54 -8.83
N ALA A 307 -10.64 -15.10 -9.67
CA ALA A 307 -9.26 -14.88 -9.28
C ALA A 307 -9.05 -13.43 -8.82
N ILE A 308 -8.46 -13.23 -7.64
CA ILE A 308 -8.01 -11.92 -7.17
C ILE A 308 -6.53 -11.79 -7.52
N LEU A 309 -6.17 -10.74 -8.26
CA LEU A 309 -4.79 -10.39 -8.59
C LEU A 309 -4.45 -9.05 -7.96
N TYR A 310 -3.41 -9.02 -7.12
CA TYR A 310 -2.97 -7.81 -6.43
C TYR A 310 -1.89 -7.08 -7.24
N ALA A 311 -2.08 -5.78 -7.43
CA ALA A 311 -1.14 -4.84 -8.00
C ALA A 311 -0.87 -3.74 -6.96
N GLU A 312 0.14 -3.94 -6.12
CA GLU A 312 0.49 -3.06 -5.01
C GLU A 312 1.88 -2.46 -5.21
N GLY A 313 2.00 -1.16 -4.97
CA GLY A 313 3.26 -0.43 -5.05
C GLY A 313 3.41 0.47 -6.29
N GLU A 314 4.61 1.00 -6.48
CA GLU A 314 4.95 1.86 -7.60
C GLU A 314 5.10 1.06 -8.89
N ILE A 315 4.65 1.63 -10.01
CA ILE A 315 4.81 1.02 -11.34
C ILE A 315 6.19 1.39 -11.88
N ARG A 316 7.11 0.42 -11.89
CA ARG A 316 8.48 0.61 -12.37
C ARG A 316 9.10 -0.70 -12.83
N ASP A 317 10.24 -0.62 -13.51
CA ASP A 317 11.02 -1.83 -13.80
C ASP A 317 11.44 -2.50 -12.50
N ASP A 318 11.28 -3.82 -12.47
CA ASP A 318 11.74 -4.64 -11.34
C ASP A 318 13.27 -4.76 -11.42
N ASP A 319 13.97 -3.71 -10.99
CA ASP A 319 15.40 -3.78 -10.76
C ASP A 319 15.65 -4.43 -9.39
N SER A 320 15.42 -5.75 -9.35
CA SER A 320 15.68 -6.62 -8.18
C SER A 320 17.15 -6.57 -7.71
N SER A 321 18.00 -5.88 -8.46
CA SER A 321 19.41 -5.65 -8.14
C SER A 321 19.65 -4.50 -7.15
N SER A 322 18.62 -3.73 -6.80
CA SER A 322 18.75 -2.67 -5.79
C SER A 322 18.57 -3.23 -4.38
N PRO A 323 19.64 -3.28 -3.58
CA PRO A 323 19.57 -3.78 -2.20
C PRO A 323 18.76 -2.90 -1.25
N PHE A 324 18.33 -1.72 -1.71
CA PHE A 324 17.56 -0.75 -0.93
C PHE A 324 16.06 -0.84 -1.18
N SER A 325 15.61 -1.63 -2.15
CA SER A 325 14.20 -1.81 -2.50
C SER A 325 13.67 -3.22 -2.20
N ALA A 326 14.41 -4.03 -1.49
CA ALA A 326 14.07 -5.45 -1.23
C ALA A 326 12.74 -5.66 -0.46
N ASP A 327 12.24 -4.63 0.23
CA ASP A 327 10.99 -4.68 0.99
C ASP A 327 9.85 -3.85 0.34
N GLU A 328 10.11 -3.14 -0.79
CA GLU A 328 9.10 -2.38 -1.51
C GLU A 328 8.38 -3.28 -2.53
N GLN A 329 7.06 -3.30 -2.48
CA GLN A 329 6.27 -3.95 -3.53
C GLN A 329 6.29 -3.09 -4.79
N VAL A 330 6.53 -3.73 -5.93
CA VAL A 330 6.67 -3.07 -7.24
C VAL A 330 5.76 -3.73 -8.25
N ILE A 331 5.12 -2.91 -9.07
CA ILE A 331 4.33 -3.35 -10.22
C ILE A 331 5.21 -3.23 -11.47
N SER A 332 5.67 -4.36 -11.98
CA SER A 332 6.52 -4.44 -13.18
C SER A 332 5.80 -5.08 -14.37
N GLU A 333 6.48 -5.27 -15.49
CA GLU A 333 5.94 -5.99 -16.65
C GLU A 333 5.51 -7.43 -16.34
N GLU A 334 5.98 -8.03 -15.23
CA GLU A 334 5.50 -9.34 -14.78
C GLU A 334 3.98 -9.33 -14.51
N MET A 335 3.41 -8.19 -14.15
CA MET A 335 1.96 -8.03 -13.99
C MET A 335 1.21 -8.32 -15.31
N ALA A 336 1.73 -7.86 -16.43
CA ALA A 336 1.16 -8.15 -17.75
C ALA A 336 1.16 -9.67 -18.06
N LYS A 337 2.24 -10.38 -17.68
CA LYS A 337 2.31 -11.84 -17.83
C LYS A 337 1.30 -12.57 -16.95
N LYS A 338 1.08 -12.10 -15.72
CA LYS A 338 0.09 -12.66 -14.79
C LYS A 338 -1.33 -12.50 -15.33
N LEU A 339 -1.69 -11.31 -15.83
CA LEU A 339 -2.98 -11.07 -16.47
C LEU A 339 -3.19 -11.99 -17.68
N ARG A 340 -2.16 -12.18 -18.52
CA ARG A 340 -2.21 -13.09 -19.66
C ARG A 340 -2.45 -14.54 -19.23
N LYS A 341 -1.77 -15.01 -18.19
CA LYS A 341 -1.98 -16.34 -17.62
C LYS A 341 -3.42 -16.54 -17.14
N LEU A 342 -3.98 -15.55 -16.41
CA LEU A 342 -5.38 -15.60 -15.97
C LEU A 342 -6.37 -15.55 -17.14
N LYS A 343 -6.04 -14.82 -18.21
CA LYS A 343 -6.84 -14.79 -19.44
C LYS A 343 -6.96 -16.19 -20.05
N ASP A 344 -5.89 -16.97 -20.03
CA ASP A 344 -5.81 -18.28 -20.68
C ASP A 344 -6.17 -19.45 -19.73
N ASP A 345 -6.41 -19.23 -18.44
CA ASP A 345 -6.86 -20.24 -17.48
C ASP A 345 -8.37 -20.47 -17.57
N ASP A 346 -8.79 -21.63 -18.06
CA ASP A 346 -10.20 -21.98 -18.26
C ASP A 346 -10.99 -22.16 -16.94
N ASP A 347 -10.34 -22.42 -15.81
CA ASP A 347 -11.01 -22.51 -14.51
C ASP A 347 -11.40 -21.12 -13.99
N VAL A 348 -10.66 -20.08 -14.37
CA VAL A 348 -10.93 -18.69 -13.98
C VAL A 348 -12.02 -18.10 -14.87
N LYS A 349 -13.17 -17.76 -14.28
CA LYS A 349 -14.32 -17.21 -14.98
C LYS A 349 -14.40 -15.68 -14.94
N ALA A 350 -13.84 -15.06 -13.91
CA ALA A 350 -13.71 -13.61 -13.78
C ALA A 350 -12.46 -13.27 -12.97
N VAL A 351 -11.98 -12.04 -13.12
CA VAL A 351 -10.83 -11.51 -12.39
C VAL A 351 -11.22 -10.27 -11.60
N VAL A 352 -10.83 -10.22 -10.34
CA VAL A 352 -10.80 -8.99 -9.54
C VAL A 352 -9.36 -8.50 -9.50
N PHE A 353 -9.12 -7.33 -10.08
CA PHE A 353 -7.81 -6.71 -10.13
C PHE A 353 -7.72 -5.66 -9.01
N ARG A 354 -7.06 -6.03 -7.90
CA ARG A 354 -6.84 -5.14 -6.76
C ARG A 354 -5.68 -4.21 -7.05
N VAL A 355 -5.95 -2.92 -7.21
CA VAL A 355 -4.95 -1.90 -7.51
C VAL A 355 -4.74 -0.99 -6.31
N ASN A 356 -3.52 -0.97 -5.77
CA ASN A 356 -3.08 -0.07 -4.69
C ASN A 356 -1.75 0.58 -5.09
N SER A 357 -1.81 1.59 -5.99
CA SER A 357 -0.65 2.17 -6.66
C SER A 357 -0.74 3.69 -6.83
N PRO A 358 0.32 4.44 -6.48
CA PRO A 358 0.41 5.88 -6.80
C PRO A 358 0.69 6.15 -8.27
N GLY A 359 0.93 5.12 -9.08
CA GLY A 359 1.37 5.19 -10.46
C GLY A 359 2.87 4.94 -10.63
N GLY A 360 3.45 5.46 -11.72
CA GLY A 360 4.87 5.30 -12.06
C GLY A 360 5.13 5.36 -13.56
N SER A 361 5.85 4.38 -14.10
CA SER A 361 6.23 4.31 -15.52
C SER A 361 5.01 4.26 -16.44
N ALA A 362 4.92 5.23 -17.34
CA ALA A 362 3.85 5.27 -18.34
C ALA A 362 3.96 4.09 -19.33
N TYR A 363 5.19 3.69 -19.69
CA TYR A 363 5.44 2.56 -20.57
C TYR A 363 4.91 1.25 -19.99
N ILE A 364 5.27 0.94 -18.74
CA ILE A 364 4.83 -0.30 -18.08
C ILE A 364 3.31 -0.28 -17.87
N SER A 365 2.74 0.89 -17.53
CA SER A 365 1.30 1.06 -17.41
C SER A 365 0.57 0.71 -18.72
N GLU A 366 1.11 1.12 -19.87
CA GLU A 366 0.54 0.76 -21.19
C GLU A 366 0.60 -0.75 -21.46
N GLN A 367 1.73 -1.42 -21.10
CA GLN A 367 1.84 -2.86 -21.26
C GLN A 367 0.79 -3.62 -20.43
N ILE A 368 0.58 -3.20 -19.18
CA ILE A 368 -0.42 -3.80 -18.28
C ILE A 368 -1.84 -3.48 -18.78
N TRP A 369 -2.10 -2.21 -19.17
CA TRP A 369 -3.40 -1.80 -19.72
C TRP A 369 -3.79 -2.66 -20.92
N LYS A 370 -2.86 -2.95 -21.83
CA LYS A 370 -3.12 -3.81 -22.99
C LYS A 370 -3.60 -5.20 -22.59
N GLU A 371 -3.00 -5.82 -21.57
CA GLU A 371 -3.42 -7.14 -21.10
C GLU A 371 -4.78 -7.07 -20.35
N VAL A 372 -5.11 -5.97 -19.69
CA VAL A 372 -6.45 -5.75 -19.13
C VAL A 372 -7.51 -5.72 -20.24
N VAL A 373 -7.23 -5.04 -21.36
CA VAL A 373 -8.11 -5.01 -22.53
C VAL A 373 -8.29 -6.40 -23.14
N GLU A 374 -7.18 -7.15 -23.31
CA GLU A 374 -7.20 -8.50 -23.86
C GLU A 374 -7.96 -9.49 -22.95
N LEU A 375 -7.80 -9.35 -21.63
CA LEU A 375 -8.50 -10.16 -20.64
C LEU A 375 -10.00 -9.85 -20.68
N LYS A 376 -10.36 -8.55 -20.67
CA LYS A 376 -11.75 -8.08 -20.75
C LYS A 376 -12.49 -8.65 -21.97
N ALA A 377 -11.80 -8.84 -23.10
CA ALA A 377 -12.40 -9.41 -24.30
C ALA A 377 -12.78 -10.90 -24.16
N LYS A 378 -12.19 -11.62 -23.19
CA LYS A 378 -12.44 -13.06 -22.96
C LYS A 378 -13.30 -13.32 -21.72
N LYS A 379 -13.10 -12.59 -20.65
CA LYS A 379 -13.79 -12.78 -19.37
C LYS A 379 -13.87 -11.47 -18.57
N PRO A 380 -14.88 -11.30 -17.72
CA PRO A 380 -15.01 -10.08 -16.91
C PRO A 380 -13.79 -9.80 -16.04
N ILE A 381 -13.41 -8.51 -15.99
CA ILE A 381 -12.41 -7.98 -15.08
C ILE A 381 -13.01 -6.77 -14.33
N VAL A 382 -12.99 -6.84 -12.99
CA VAL A 382 -13.43 -5.76 -12.10
C VAL A 382 -12.23 -5.25 -11.34
N VAL A 383 -12.01 -3.93 -11.36
CA VAL A 383 -10.98 -3.31 -10.53
C VAL A 383 -11.54 -3.02 -9.14
N SER A 384 -10.79 -3.40 -8.10
CA SER A 384 -10.97 -2.95 -6.72
C SER A 384 -9.82 -2.03 -6.35
N MET A 385 -10.09 -0.75 -6.10
CA MET A 385 -9.07 0.21 -5.72
C MET A 385 -8.77 0.14 -4.22
N GLY A 386 -7.48 0.24 -3.88
CA GLY A 386 -6.99 0.34 -2.51
C GLY A 386 -6.96 1.78 -2.01
N ASN A 387 -5.95 2.10 -1.20
CA ASN A 387 -5.73 3.48 -0.73
C ASN A 387 -5.45 4.43 -1.91
N TYR A 388 -4.73 3.92 -2.91
CA TYR A 388 -4.34 4.67 -4.10
C TYR A 388 -4.62 3.84 -5.35
N ALA A 389 -5.18 4.46 -6.37
CA ALA A 389 -5.18 3.94 -7.74
C ALA A 389 -5.12 5.16 -8.68
N ALA A 390 -3.97 5.85 -8.64
CA ALA A 390 -3.80 7.15 -9.24
C ALA A 390 -2.76 7.15 -10.35
N SER A 391 -2.91 8.03 -11.33
CA SER A 391 -1.99 8.20 -12.46
C SER A 391 -1.76 6.89 -13.21
N GLY A 392 -0.57 6.29 -13.22
CA GLY A 392 -0.34 4.95 -13.77
C GLY A 392 -1.24 3.88 -13.18
N GLY A 393 -1.60 3.99 -11.87
CA GLY A 393 -2.57 3.11 -11.21
C GLY A 393 -3.99 3.26 -11.80
N TYR A 394 -4.40 4.47 -12.16
CA TYR A 394 -5.66 4.67 -12.88
C TYR A 394 -5.55 4.20 -14.34
N TYR A 395 -4.40 4.40 -14.98
CA TYR A 395 -4.12 3.95 -16.34
C TYR A 395 -4.40 2.44 -16.51
N ILE A 396 -3.84 1.61 -15.61
CA ILE A 396 -4.04 0.15 -15.66
C ILE A 396 -5.46 -0.28 -15.25
N SER A 397 -6.23 0.63 -14.64
CA SER A 397 -7.59 0.37 -14.15
C SER A 397 -8.68 0.78 -15.14
N CYS A 398 -8.45 1.83 -15.94
CA CYS A 398 -9.50 2.55 -16.67
C CYS A 398 -10.25 1.70 -17.69
N ALA A 399 -9.65 0.62 -18.22
CA ALA A 399 -10.24 -0.26 -19.23
C ALA A 399 -11.10 -1.40 -18.65
N ALA A 400 -11.14 -1.62 -17.33
CA ALA A 400 -11.92 -2.69 -16.72
C ALA A 400 -13.42 -2.62 -17.05
N ASN A 401 -14.18 -3.71 -16.83
CA ASN A 401 -15.63 -3.71 -16.98
C ASN A 401 -16.31 -2.80 -15.96
N LYS A 402 -15.80 -2.85 -14.71
CA LYS A 402 -16.25 -2.01 -13.60
C LYS A 402 -15.08 -1.64 -12.71
N ILE A 403 -15.18 -0.49 -12.07
CA ILE A 403 -14.23 0.03 -11.10
C ILE A 403 -14.96 0.29 -9.79
N VAL A 404 -14.53 -0.39 -8.73
CA VAL A 404 -15.03 -0.24 -7.36
C VAL A 404 -13.97 0.44 -6.49
N ALA A 405 -14.34 1.46 -5.74
CA ALA A 405 -13.42 2.20 -4.85
C ALA A 405 -14.08 2.51 -3.51
N GLU A 406 -13.28 2.60 -2.45
CA GLU A 406 -13.75 3.16 -1.17
C GLU A 406 -13.95 4.68 -1.33
N ARG A 407 -14.78 5.29 -0.47
CA ARG A 407 -15.04 6.75 -0.53
C ARG A 407 -13.77 7.57 -0.46
N THR A 408 -12.83 7.11 0.38
CA THR A 408 -11.57 7.79 0.69
C THR A 408 -10.39 7.35 -0.15
N THR A 409 -10.57 6.42 -1.10
CA THR A 409 -9.54 6.08 -2.10
C THR A 409 -9.07 7.33 -2.85
N LEU A 410 -7.77 7.49 -3.06
CA LEU A 410 -7.24 8.55 -3.92
C LEU A 410 -6.97 8.02 -5.33
N THR A 411 -7.60 8.63 -6.34
CA THR A 411 -7.57 8.16 -7.72
C THR A 411 -7.50 9.31 -8.73
N GLY A 412 -7.67 9.03 -10.01
CA GLY A 412 -7.52 10.03 -11.07
C GLY A 412 -6.05 10.35 -11.33
N SER A 413 -5.62 11.57 -11.07
CA SER A 413 -4.28 12.08 -11.41
C SER A 413 -3.89 11.80 -12.87
N ILE A 414 -4.88 11.88 -13.78
CA ILE A 414 -4.71 11.67 -15.24
C ILE A 414 -3.84 12.81 -15.77
N GLY A 415 -2.55 12.56 -15.88
CA GLY A 415 -1.54 13.54 -16.24
C GLY A 415 -0.15 12.91 -16.24
N VAL A 416 0.76 13.54 -16.98
CA VAL A 416 2.10 13.01 -17.24
C VAL A 416 3.14 14.08 -16.99
N PHE A 417 4.32 13.69 -16.54
CA PHE A 417 5.47 14.57 -16.42
C PHE A 417 6.77 13.83 -16.72
N GLY A 418 7.80 14.60 -16.99
CA GLY A 418 9.20 14.16 -17.06
C GLY A 418 10.10 15.16 -16.34
N VAL A 419 11.15 14.67 -15.71
CA VAL A 419 12.18 15.48 -15.05
C VAL A 419 13.53 15.07 -15.59
N VAL A 420 14.30 16.04 -16.06
CA VAL A 420 15.70 15.84 -16.43
C VAL A 420 16.56 16.73 -15.54
N ARG A 421 17.56 16.14 -14.91
CA ARG A 421 18.49 16.85 -14.03
C ARG A 421 19.71 17.26 -14.82
N ASN A 422 20.22 18.45 -14.55
CA ASN A 422 21.46 18.98 -15.11
C ASN A 422 22.43 19.30 -13.98
N PHE A 423 23.66 18.84 -14.09
CA PHE A 423 24.71 19.00 -13.09
C PHE A 423 25.85 19.92 -13.56
N THR A 424 25.70 20.65 -14.64
CA THR A 424 26.72 21.55 -15.16
C THR A 424 27.26 22.47 -14.06
N GLY A 425 26.37 23.16 -13.34
CA GLY A 425 26.79 24.07 -12.27
C GLY A 425 27.45 23.35 -11.09
N THR A 426 27.17 22.07 -10.86
CA THR A 426 27.87 21.24 -9.85
C THR A 426 29.28 20.92 -10.34
N PHE A 427 29.44 20.54 -11.62
CA PHE A 427 30.73 20.25 -12.22
C PHE A 427 31.63 21.49 -12.24
N ASP A 428 31.09 22.66 -12.60
CA ASP A 428 31.81 23.94 -12.56
C ASP A 428 32.34 24.25 -11.16
N LYS A 429 31.55 24.02 -10.11
CA LYS A 429 31.94 24.24 -8.70
C LYS A 429 33.10 23.36 -8.25
N VAL A 430 33.21 22.15 -8.78
CA VAL A 430 34.28 21.20 -8.41
C VAL A 430 35.40 21.14 -9.45
N GLY A 431 35.35 21.98 -10.49
CA GLY A 431 36.39 22.07 -11.51
C GLY A 431 36.42 20.93 -12.52
N VAL A 432 35.29 20.25 -12.74
CA VAL A 432 35.12 19.19 -13.75
C VAL A 432 34.63 19.83 -15.04
N THR A 433 35.28 19.53 -16.15
CA THR A 433 34.88 19.96 -17.51
C THR A 433 34.59 18.77 -18.38
N THR A 434 33.67 18.92 -19.34
CA THR A 434 33.31 17.89 -20.30
C THR A 434 33.54 18.38 -21.73
N ASP A 435 33.96 17.49 -22.61
CA ASP A 435 34.08 17.72 -24.05
C ASP A 435 33.40 16.57 -24.80
N ILE A 436 32.67 16.88 -25.86
CA ILE A 436 31.81 15.91 -26.56
C ILE A 436 32.12 15.94 -28.06
N VAL A 437 32.41 14.74 -28.60
CA VAL A 437 32.45 14.50 -30.04
C VAL A 437 31.25 13.65 -30.40
N LYS A 438 30.44 14.08 -31.37
CA LYS A 438 29.21 13.40 -31.78
C LYS A 438 29.04 13.32 -33.28
N THR A 439 28.36 12.28 -33.73
CA THR A 439 28.08 12.05 -35.16
C THR A 439 26.80 12.75 -35.62
N ASN A 440 25.79 12.88 -34.74
CA ASN A 440 24.46 13.39 -35.06
C ASN A 440 24.00 14.41 -34.04
N THR A 441 23.04 15.26 -34.39
CA THR A 441 22.57 16.37 -33.54
C THR A 441 22.14 15.97 -32.14
N PHE A 442 21.43 14.86 -32.03
CA PHE A 442 20.85 14.37 -30.75
C PHE A 442 21.62 13.21 -30.12
N ALA A 443 22.86 12.92 -30.57
CA ALA A 443 23.63 11.82 -30.02
C ALA A 443 23.97 11.97 -28.52
N ASP A 444 23.92 13.21 -28.02
CA ASP A 444 24.13 13.61 -26.63
C ASP A 444 22.83 14.08 -25.95
N LEU A 445 21.68 13.61 -26.43
CA LEU A 445 20.39 13.86 -25.78
C LEU A 445 20.37 13.25 -24.39
N GLY A 446 20.03 14.06 -23.37
CA GLY A 446 19.99 13.64 -21.98
C GLY A 446 21.33 13.76 -21.25
N ASP A 447 22.37 14.34 -21.89
CA ASP A 447 23.65 14.62 -21.21
C ASP A 447 23.44 15.60 -20.05
N ILE A 448 23.81 15.15 -18.86
CA ILE A 448 23.63 15.88 -17.59
C ILE A 448 24.74 16.90 -17.33
N SER A 449 25.79 16.89 -18.13
CA SER A 449 27.02 17.70 -17.94
C SER A 449 27.02 19.02 -18.69
N ARG A 450 26.02 19.30 -19.51
CA ARG A 450 25.80 20.54 -20.23
C ARG A 450 24.35 21.02 -20.14
N PRO A 451 24.08 22.32 -20.33
CA PRO A 451 22.73 22.83 -20.47
C PRO A 451 21.98 22.14 -21.62
N MET A 452 20.71 21.86 -21.41
CA MET A 452 19.82 21.28 -22.42
C MET A 452 19.48 22.35 -23.46
N ARG A 453 19.60 22.00 -24.74
CA ARG A 453 19.24 22.88 -25.85
C ARG A 453 17.71 23.01 -25.98
N GLU A 454 17.24 24.10 -26.60
CA GLU A 454 15.79 24.34 -26.79
C GLU A 454 15.14 23.31 -27.73
N ASP A 455 15.88 22.81 -28.75
CA ASP A 455 15.39 21.74 -29.63
C ASP A 455 15.21 20.40 -28.87
N GLU A 456 16.09 20.10 -27.92
CA GLU A 456 15.97 18.92 -27.03
C GLU A 456 14.79 19.06 -26.05
N LYS A 457 14.63 20.26 -25.46
CA LYS A 457 13.47 20.53 -24.58
C LYS A 457 12.16 20.36 -25.36
N ALA A 458 12.08 20.90 -26.57
CA ALA A 458 10.91 20.76 -27.42
C ALA A 458 10.61 19.27 -27.79
N LEU A 459 11.67 18.47 -28.02
CA LEU A 459 11.52 17.04 -28.31
C LEU A 459 10.95 16.28 -27.13
N ILE A 460 11.48 16.51 -25.92
CA ILE A 460 11.00 15.84 -24.69
C ILE A 460 9.57 16.28 -24.36
N GLN A 461 9.28 17.60 -24.43
CA GLN A 461 7.93 18.12 -24.18
C GLN A 461 6.91 17.48 -25.11
N ARG A 462 7.22 17.34 -26.40
CA ARG A 462 6.37 16.64 -27.37
C ARG A 462 6.12 15.18 -26.97
N GLY A 463 7.14 14.47 -26.47
CA GLY A 463 6.99 13.11 -25.97
C GLY A 463 6.02 13.03 -24.77
N VAL A 464 6.10 13.97 -23.86
CA VAL A 464 5.19 14.09 -22.70
C VAL A 464 3.76 14.38 -23.17
N GLU A 465 3.57 15.28 -24.13
CA GLU A 465 2.26 15.61 -24.71
C GLU A 465 1.63 14.40 -25.43
N GLN A 466 2.42 13.67 -26.21
CA GLN A 466 1.96 12.44 -26.87
C GLN A 466 1.55 11.37 -25.87
N THR A 467 2.30 11.20 -24.79
CA THR A 467 1.95 10.24 -23.72
C THR A 467 0.67 10.67 -22.99
N TYR A 468 0.48 11.96 -22.76
CA TYR A 468 -0.76 12.48 -22.17
C TYR A 468 -1.96 12.24 -23.09
N ASP A 469 -1.83 12.55 -24.38
CA ASP A 469 -2.88 12.30 -25.37
C ASP A 469 -3.26 10.83 -25.46
N LEU A 470 -2.28 9.92 -25.38
CA LEU A 470 -2.50 8.50 -25.31
C LEU A 470 -3.28 8.11 -24.02
N PHE A 471 -2.88 8.64 -22.86
CA PHE A 471 -3.57 8.39 -21.60
C PHE A 471 -5.03 8.85 -21.64
N LEU A 472 -5.30 10.06 -22.16
CA LEU A 472 -6.66 10.54 -22.38
C LEU A 472 -7.46 9.60 -23.27
N THR A 473 -6.86 9.10 -24.36
CA THR A 473 -7.50 8.13 -25.25
C THR A 473 -7.87 6.84 -24.53
N ARG A 474 -6.95 6.26 -23.74
CA ARG A 474 -7.19 5.04 -22.97
C ARG A 474 -8.31 5.19 -21.96
N CYS A 475 -8.34 6.35 -21.27
CA CYS A 475 -9.43 6.66 -20.34
C CYS A 475 -10.77 6.87 -21.06
N ALA A 476 -10.77 7.60 -22.17
CA ALA A 476 -11.98 7.86 -22.96
C ALA A 476 -12.60 6.54 -23.44
N ASP A 477 -11.81 5.67 -24.06
CA ASP A 477 -12.23 4.36 -24.54
C ASP A 477 -12.76 3.46 -23.40
N GLY A 478 -12.04 3.46 -22.27
CA GLY A 478 -12.38 2.61 -21.13
C GLY A 478 -13.62 3.06 -20.37
N ARG A 479 -13.85 4.38 -20.30
CA ARG A 479 -14.96 4.98 -19.54
C ARG A 479 -16.17 5.37 -20.42
N GLY A 480 -16.09 5.19 -21.74
CA GLY A 480 -17.15 5.59 -22.66
C GLY A 480 -17.38 7.11 -22.70
N MET A 481 -16.32 7.89 -22.52
CA MET A 481 -16.33 9.34 -22.51
C MET A 481 -15.53 9.88 -23.70
N THR A 482 -15.72 11.15 -24.03
CA THR A 482 -14.86 11.83 -25.00
C THR A 482 -13.52 12.22 -24.35
N LYS A 483 -12.46 12.37 -25.16
CA LYS A 483 -11.16 12.87 -24.67
C LYS A 483 -11.28 14.25 -24.01
N ALA A 484 -12.16 15.11 -24.52
CA ALA A 484 -12.39 16.44 -23.95
C ALA A 484 -13.03 16.37 -22.56
N GLU A 485 -13.98 15.46 -22.35
CA GLU A 485 -14.59 15.22 -21.04
C GLU A 485 -13.53 14.68 -20.05
N ILE A 486 -12.72 13.69 -20.45
CA ILE A 486 -11.63 13.18 -19.62
C ILE A 486 -10.61 14.28 -19.31
N ASP A 487 -10.24 15.12 -20.29
CA ASP A 487 -9.29 16.20 -20.06
C ASP A 487 -9.82 17.23 -19.06
N SER A 488 -11.13 17.55 -19.12
CA SER A 488 -11.77 18.52 -18.21
C SER A 488 -11.73 18.10 -16.74
N ILE A 489 -11.75 16.79 -16.44
CA ILE A 489 -11.64 16.22 -15.09
C ILE A 489 -10.26 15.63 -14.79
N GLY A 490 -9.40 15.60 -15.80
CA GLY A 490 -8.02 15.12 -15.76
C GLY A 490 -7.04 16.19 -15.31
N GLN A 491 -6.20 16.67 -16.22
CA GLN A 491 -5.18 17.72 -15.97
C GLN A 491 -4.27 17.40 -14.77
N GLY A 492 -4.08 16.11 -14.46
CA GLY A 492 -3.31 15.65 -13.31
C GLY A 492 -4.03 15.72 -11.96
N ARG A 493 -5.33 16.08 -11.93
CA ARG A 493 -6.09 16.28 -10.69
C ARG A 493 -6.36 14.96 -9.98
N VAL A 494 -6.11 14.96 -8.67
CA VAL A 494 -6.43 13.86 -7.76
C VAL A 494 -7.86 14.03 -7.25
N TRP A 495 -8.60 12.94 -7.18
CA TRP A 495 -9.96 12.84 -6.68
C TRP A 495 -10.05 11.78 -5.59
N THR A 496 -10.96 11.95 -4.63
CA THR A 496 -11.37 10.82 -3.78
C THR A 496 -12.28 9.87 -4.55
N GLY A 497 -12.43 8.63 -4.08
CA GLY A 497 -13.34 7.67 -4.72
C GLY A 497 -14.77 8.19 -4.85
N GLU A 498 -15.26 8.91 -3.82
CA GLU A 498 -16.56 9.58 -3.85
C GLU A 498 -16.64 10.65 -4.94
N GLN A 499 -15.64 11.52 -5.03
CA GLN A 499 -15.55 12.53 -6.09
C GLN A 499 -15.37 11.93 -7.48
N ALA A 500 -14.67 10.80 -7.58
CA ALA A 500 -14.43 10.08 -8.83
C ALA A 500 -15.69 9.38 -9.35
N LEU A 501 -16.56 8.88 -8.44
CA LEU A 501 -17.87 8.34 -8.81
C LEU A 501 -18.75 9.40 -9.49
N GLU A 502 -18.81 10.61 -8.92
CA GLU A 502 -19.59 11.73 -9.49
C GLU A 502 -19.11 12.13 -10.90
N ARG A 503 -17.86 11.82 -11.24
CA ARG A 503 -17.20 12.17 -12.51
C ARG A 503 -17.12 11.01 -13.50
N GLY A 504 -17.72 9.87 -13.18
CA GLY A 504 -17.68 8.69 -14.04
C GLY A 504 -16.32 7.99 -14.13
N LEU A 505 -15.35 8.37 -13.28
CA LEU A 505 -14.03 7.69 -13.20
C LEU A 505 -14.11 6.38 -12.41
N VAL A 506 -15.08 6.24 -11.53
CA VAL A 506 -15.41 5.04 -10.74
C VAL A 506 -16.86 4.68 -10.99
N ASP A 507 -17.21 3.40 -10.95
CA ASP A 507 -18.57 2.93 -11.23
C ASP A 507 -19.39 2.72 -9.95
N GLN A 508 -18.73 2.38 -8.84
CA GLN A 508 -19.38 2.03 -7.59
C GLN A 508 -18.48 2.31 -6.39
N LEU A 509 -19.09 2.78 -5.29
CA LEU A 509 -18.42 2.82 -3.99
C LEU A 509 -18.57 1.46 -3.29
N GLY A 510 -17.48 0.95 -2.76
CA GLY A 510 -17.43 -0.34 -2.07
C GLY A 510 -16.02 -0.88 -1.92
N GLY A 511 -15.92 -2.09 -1.37
CA GLY A 511 -14.64 -2.76 -1.12
C GLY A 511 -14.42 -3.97 -2.01
N MET A 512 -13.51 -4.84 -1.55
CA MET A 512 -13.13 -6.07 -2.27
C MET A 512 -14.33 -6.99 -2.51
N ASP A 513 -15.21 -7.16 -1.52
CA ASP A 513 -16.38 -8.05 -1.68
C ASP A 513 -17.39 -7.55 -2.72
N ASP A 514 -17.53 -6.23 -2.81
CA ASP A 514 -18.43 -5.64 -3.79
C ASP A 514 -17.86 -5.84 -5.20
N ALA A 515 -16.52 -5.75 -5.34
CA ALA A 515 -15.85 -6.09 -6.59
C ALA A 515 -15.97 -7.58 -6.95
N ILE A 516 -15.88 -8.49 -5.95
CA ILE A 516 -16.08 -9.93 -6.17
C ILE A 516 -17.53 -10.23 -6.59
N LYS A 517 -18.52 -9.63 -5.93
CA LYS A 517 -19.94 -9.78 -6.28
C LYS A 517 -20.21 -9.27 -7.69
N GLU A 518 -19.67 -8.10 -8.05
CA GLU A 518 -19.82 -7.53 -9.38
C GLU A 518 -19.14 -8.42 -10.44
N ALA A 519 -17.96 -8.98 -10.15
CA ALA A 519 -17.31 -9.93 -11.03
C ALA A 519 -18.13 -11.22 -11.23
N ALA A 520 -18.77 -11.72 -10.17
CA ALA A 520 -19.69 -12.86 -10.25
C ALA A 520 -20.92 -12.54 -11.10
N VAL A 521 -21.51 -11.36 -10.92
CA VAL A 521 -22.69 -10.90 -11.72
C VAL A 521 -22.33 -10.81 -13.20
N LEU A 522 -21.19 -10.17 -13.52
CA LEU A 522 -20.74 -10.01 -14.90
C LEU A 522 -20.38 -11.34 -15.57
N ALA A 523 -19.95 -12.34 -14.80
CA ALA A 523 -19.67 -13.68 -15.28
C ALA A 523 -20.88 -14.64 -15.20
N GLU A 524 -22.06 -14.14 -14.78
CA GLU A 524 -23.31 -14.90 -14.62
C GLU A 524 -23.16 -16.11 -13.66
N LEU A 525 -22.33 -15.98 -12.62
CA LEU A 525 -22.03 -17.04 -11.67
C LEU A 525 -22.95 -16.96 -10.44
N THR A 526 -23.66 -18.06 -10.15
CA THR A 526 -24.41 -18.25 -8.89
C THR A 526 -23.64 -19.12 -7.89
N ASP A 527 -22.68 -19.91 -8.38
CA ASP A 527 -21.80 -20.76 -7.59
C ASP A 527 -20.35 -20.57 -8.07
N TYR A 528 -19.48 -20.13 -7.15
CA TYR A 528 -18.07 -19.87 -7.41
C TYR A 528 -17.22 -20.01 -6.16
N SER A 529 -15.93 -20.25 -6.34
CA SER A 529 -14.89 -20.12 -5.33
C SER A 529 -14.02 -18.89 -5.64
N VAL A 530 -13.46 -18.28 -4.60
CA VAL A 530 -12.52 -17.16 -4.74
C VAL A 530 -11.11 -17.67 -4.50
N THR A 531 -10.20 -17.33 -5.40
CA THR A 531 -8.78 -17.73 -5.30
C THR A 531 -7.87 -16.52 -5.48
N ILE A 532 -6.75 -16.51 -4.76
CA ILE A 532 -5.72 -15.50 -4.96
C ILE A 532 -4.80 -16.00 -6.06
N ALA A 533 -4.72 -15.24 -7.15
CA ALA A 533 -3.76 -15.50 -8.22
C ALA A 533 -2.37 -15.05 -7.75
N ASP A 534 -1.40 -15.93 -7.81
CA ASP A 534 -0.05 -15.71 -7.29
C ASP A 534 -0.09 -15.28 -5.80
N GLY A 535 -0.46 -16.22 -4.94
CA GLY A 535 -0.25 -16.09 -3.50
C GLY A 535 1.20 -15.65 -3.21
N PRO A 536 1.51 -15.10 -2.04
CA PRO A 536 2.86 -14.63 -1.73
C PRO A 536 3.86 -15.71 -2.14
N LYS A 537 4.87 -15.32 -2.95
CA LYS A 537 5.94 -16.23 -3.40
C LYS A 537 6.40 -17.04 -2.19
N ASP A 538 6.56 -18.36 -2.38
CA ASP A 538 7.04 -19.25 -1.34
C ASP A 538 8.24 -18.61 -0.61
N PHE A 539 8.16 -18.60 0.71
CA PHE A 539 9.18 -18.01 1.59
C PHE A 539 10.60 -18.44 1.20
N PHE A 540 10.77 -19.70 0.77
CA PHE A 540 12.07 -20.20 0.38
C PHE A 540 12.62 -19.49 -0.88
N THR A 541 11.78 -19.22 -1.86
CA THR A 541 12.16 -18.48 -3.07
C THR A 541 12.55 -17.03 -2.71
N LYS A 542 11.74 -16.33 -1.89
CA LYS A 542 12.08 -14.98 -1.42
C LYS A 542 13.33 -14.96 -0.52
N PHE A 543 13.49 -15.96 0.35
CA PHE A 543 14.66 -16.08 1.22
C PHE A 543 15.94 -16.28 0.42
N MET A 544 15.91 -17.16 -0.60
CA MET A 544 17.05 -17.37 -1.48
C MET A 544 17.36 -16.15 -2.34
N GLU A 545 16.34 -15.48 -2.90
CA GLU A 545 16.50 -14.21 -3.61
C GLU A 545 17.14 -13.16 -2.68
N LYS A 546 16.62 -12.97 -1.46
CA LYS A 546 17.14 -12.02 -0.46
C LYS A 546 18.58 -12.34 -0.03
N LYS A 547 18.90 -13.61 0.20
CA LYS A 547 20.26 -14.03 0.58
C LYS A 547 21.27 -13.84 -0.55
N MET A 548 20.88 -14.07 -1.78
CA MET A 548 21.70 -13.77 -2.95
C MET A 548 21.93 -12.25 -3.09
N ASP A 549 20.92 -11.43 -2.83
CA ASP A 549 21.03 -9.98 -2.91
C ASP A 549 21.84 -9.42 -1.73
N GLU A 550 21.64 -9.89 -0.50
CA GLU A 550 22.50 -9.57 0.65
C GLU A 550 23.99 -9.91 0.39
N ALA A 551 24.25 -11.04 -0.27
CA ALA A 551 25.61 -11.43 -0.64
C ALA A 551 26.23 -10.49 -1.68
N LYS A 552 25.45 -10.10 -2.74
CA LYS A 552 25.88 -9.10 -3.74
C LYS A 552 26.18 -7.75 -3.07
N VAL A 553 25.31 -7.31 -2.15
CA VAL A 553 25.47 -6.07 -1.37
C VAL A 553 26.71 -6.12 -0.50
N SER A 554 26.92 -7.21 0.23
CA SER A 554 28.07 -7.39 1.10
C SER A 554 29.39 -7.36 0.29
N ILE A 555 29.41 -8.00 -0.86
CA ILE A 555 30.55 -7.96 -1.79
C ILE A 555 30.76 -6.52 -2.31
N ALA A 556 29.71 -5.84 -2.74
CA ALA A 556 29.80 -4.46 -3.23
C ALA A 556 30.31 -3.51 -2.12
N LYS A 557 29.81 -3.61 -0.89
CA LYS A 557 30.29 -2.83 0.27
C LYS A 557 31.74 -3.15 0.61
N SER A 558 32.13 -4.42 0.53
CA SER A 558 33.51 -4.85 0.82
C SER A 558 34.52 -4.34 -0.22
N VAL A 559 34.10 -4.21 -1.47
CA VAL A 559 34.94 -3.73 -2.58
C VAL A 559 35.00 -2.20 -2.63
N MET A 560 33.88 -1.52 -2.40
CA MET A 560 33.77 -0.06 -2.56
C MET A 560 33.93 0.73 -1.25
N GLY A 561 33.77 0.09 -0.09
CA GLY A 561 33.63 0.77 1.20
C GLY A 561 32.19 1.27 1.45
N GLU A 562 31.80 1.38 2.71
CA GLU A 562 30.41 1.65 3.10
C GLU A 562 29.93 3.06 2.71
N GLU A 563 30.80 4.06 2.81
CA GLU A 563 30.45 5.45 2.44
C GLU A 563 30.33 5.62 0.93
N GLN A 564 31.27 5.06 0.16
CA GLN A 564 31.24 5.09 -1.30
C GLN A 564 30.04 4.30 -1.84
N PHE A 565 29.68 3.19 -1.19
CA PHE A 565 28.51 2.43 -1.53
C PHE A 565 27.21 3.21 -1.28
N LYS A 566 27.09 3.95 -0.16
CA LYS A 566 25.94 4.84 0.11
C LYS A 566 25.84 5.96 -0.94
N LEU A 567 26.96 6.58 -1.27
CA LEU A 567 27.00 7.64 -2.28
C LEU A 567 26.58 7.09 -3.67
N PHE A 568 27.15 5.97 -4.08
CA PHE A 568 26.84 5.30 -5.34
C PHE A 568 25.37 4.89 -5.43
N SER A 569 24.82 4.34 -4.35
CA SER A 569 23.41 3.95 -4.29
C SER A 569 22.45 5.14 -4.38
N THR A 570 22.82 6.27 -3.76
CA THR A 570 22.04 7.53 -3.86
C THR A 570 22.07 8.11 -5.27
N ILE A 571 23.22 8.07 -5.92
CA ILE A 571 23.37 8.52 -7.32
C ILE A 571 22.57 7.62 -8.26
N ARG A 572 22.66 6.30 -8.10
CA ARG A 572 21.94 5.34 -8.94
C ARG A 572 20.41 5.41 -8.75
N ARG A 573 19.95 5.64 -7.53
CA ARG A 573 18.51 5.88 -7.26
C ARG A 573 18.02 7.16 -7.95
N ALA A 574 18.88 8.17 -8.05
CA ALA A 574 18.60 9.38 -8.82
C ALA A 574 18.61 9.14 -10.35
N GLU A 575 19.38 8.18 -10.84
CA GLU A 575 19.43 7.80 -12.26
C GLU A 575 18.22 7.00 -12.73
N THR A 576 17.66 6.12 -11.87
CA THR A 576 16.52 5.25 -12.22
C THR A 576 15.20 6.00 -12.31
N GLU A 577 15.09 7.23 -11.78
CA GLU A 577 13.91 8.09 -11.93
C GLU A 577 13.93 8.92 -13.23
N THR A 578 14.63 8.48 -14.27
CA THR A 578 14.64 9.14 -15.58
C THR A 578 13.61 8.51 -16.50
N GLY A 579 12.78 9.34 -17.15
CA GLY A 579 11.77 8.89 -18.10
C GLY A 579 10.47 9.68 -18.01
N ILE A 580 9.47 9.29 -18.82
CA ILE A 580 8.12 9.86 -18.77
C ILE A 580 7.34 9.11 -17.69
N ILE A 581 6.96 9.84 -16.63
CA ILE A 581 6.38 9.27 -15.41
C ILE A 581 4.93 9.71 -15.25
N ALA A 582 4.08 8.74 -14.97
CA ALA A 582 2.70 8.92 -14.52
C ALA A 582 2.60 8.54 -13.03
N ARG A 583 2.99 9.45 -12.13
CA ARG A 583 2.99 9.25 -10.67
C ARG A 583 2.11 10.29 -9.97
N MET A 584 1.49 9.88 -8.87
CA MET A 584 0.72 10.78 -7.99
C MET A 584 1.65 11.77 -7.28
N PRO A 585 1.23 13.04 -7.08
CA PRO A 585 2.11 14.12 -6.63
C PRO A 585 2.52 14.13 -5.17
N PHE A 586 1.96 13.28 -4.30
CA PHE A 586 2.15 13.41 -2.85
C PHE A 586 2.44 12.07 -2.16
N ASP A 587 3.33 12.11 -1.17
CA ASP A 587 3.34 11.17 -0.06
C ASP A 587 2.57 11.82 1.09
N ILE A 588 1.44 11.26 1.47
CA ILE A 588 0.68 11.73 2.63
C ILE A 588 1.27 11.07 3.85
N LYS A 589 2.17 11.79 4.55
CA LYS A 589 2.67 11.34 5.84
C LYS A 589 1.63 11.65 6.91
N GLY A 590 1.20 10.66 7.66
CA GLY A 590 0.31 10.80 8.80
C GLY A 590 -1.15 10.35 8.60
N LEU A 591 -1.42 9.68 7.50
CA LEU A 591 -2.65 8.90 7.36
C LEU A 591 -2.48 7.51 7.97
#